data_9f10d1ac201a725de88910e93a8da02a
#
_entry.id   9f10d1ac201a725de88910e93a8da02a
#
_cell.length_a   1.000
_cell.length_b   1.000
_cell.length_c   1.000
_cell.angle_alpha   90.00
_cell.angle_beta   90.00
_cell.angle_gamma   90.00
#
_symmetry.space_group_name_H-M   'P 1'
#
loop_
_entity.id
_entity.type
_entity.pdbx_description
1 polymer ?
#
loop_
_entity_poly.entity_id
_entity_poly.type
_entity_poly.pdbx_seq_one_letter_code
_entity_poly.pdbx_strand_id
1 'polypeptide(L)'
;MTPDIRTIDAATLAHLQSWVGRTETLVDDITAAPLRGLSATLDREDPPPVAGTAVPPLWHWLYFLPQPRRSEIGPDGHARRGGFLPPVPLPRRMWAGGRLHWHQQV
;
A
#
# COMPACT_ATOMS: atom_id res chain seq x y z
N MET A 1 -12.21 17.25 19.28
CA MET A 1 -11.73 16.37 20.36
C MET A 1 -11.12 15.11 19.76
N THR A 2 -9.89 14.75 20.11
CA THR A 2 -9.26 13.52 19.63
C THR A 2 -9.80 12.36 20.48
N PRO A 3 -10.42 11.31 19.86
CA PRO A 3 -10.89 10.19 20.65
C PRO A 3 -9.73 9.40 21.25
N ASP A 4 -9.88 9.00 22.49
CA ASP A 4 -8.99 8.04 23.14
C ASP A 4 -9.39 6.65 22.69
N ILE A 5 -8.42 5.75 22.49
CA ILE A 5 -8.67 4.34 22.17
C ILE A 5 -9.62 3.68 23.18
N ARG A 6 -9.55 4.10 24.44
CA ARG A 6 -10.42 3.61 25.50
C ARG A 6 -11.87 4.08 25.39
N THR A 7 -12.12 5.08 24.56
CA THR A 7 -13.46 5.65 24.36
C THR A 7 -14.15 5.22 23.07
N ILE A 8 -13.55 4.28 22.31
CA ILE A 8 -14.19 3.70 21.15
C ILE A 8 -15.38 2.88 21.65
N ASP A 9 -16.58 3.36 21.38
CA ASP A 9 -17.81 2.71 21.82
C ASP A 9 -18.18 1.50 20.94
N ALA A 10 -19.22 0.76 21.36
CA ALA A 10 -19.68 -0.41 20.66
C ALA A 10 -20.21 -0.09 19.25
N ALA A 11 -20.84 1.06 19.07
CA ALA A 11 -21.35 1.49 17.77
C ALA A 11 -20.20 1.79 16.80
N THR A 12 -19.19 2.50 17.26
CA THR A 12 -17.97 2.78 16.47
C THR A 12 -17.26 1.50 16.10
N LEU A 13 -17.09 0.59 17.05
CA LEU A 13 -16.45 -0.71 16.81
C LEU A 13 -17.23 -1.52 15.77
N ALA A 14 -18.54 -1.60 15.87
CA ALA A 14 -19.38 -2.30 14.91
C ALA A 14 -19.27 -1.70 13.51
N HIS A 15 -19.23 -0.36 13.42
CA HIS A 15 -19.03 0.34 12.15
C HIS A 15 -17.67 -0.02 11.52
N LEU A 16 -16.58 -0.02 12.30
CA LEU A 16 -15.25 -0.39 11.83
C LEU A 16 -15.20 -1.86 11.38
N GLN A 17 -15.86 -2.76 12.13
CA GLN A 17 -15.91 -4.18 11.78
C GLN A 17 -16.63 -4.43 10.45
N SER A 18 -17.47 -3.53 9.99
CA SER A 18 -18.13 -3.65 8.68
C SER A 18 -17.14 -3.58 7.50
N TRP A 19 -15.91 -3.14 7.73
CA TRP A 19 -14.84 -3.17 6.72
C TRP A 19 -14.20 -4.56 6.55
N VAL A 20 -14.39 -5.47 7.48
CA VAL A 20 -13.84 -6.83 7.39
C VAL A 20 -14.38 -7.53 6.14
N GLY A 21 -13.48 -8.13 5.37
CA GLY A 21 -13.82 -8.81 4.12
C GLY A 21 -13.86 -7.93 2.89
N ARG A 22 -13.64 -6.62 3.02
CA ARG A 22 -13.55 -5.70 1.88
C ARG A 22 -12.30 -6.00 1.08
N THR A 23 -12.43 -6.05 -0.24
CA THR A 23 -11.32 -6.30 -1.16
C THR A 23 -11.11 -5.15 -2.11
N GLU A 24 -9.89 -5.03 -2.61
CA GLU A 24 -9.49 -4.04 -3.61
C GLU A 24 -8.61 -4.73 -4.64
N THR A 25 -8.79 -4.37 -5.91
CA THR A 25 -7.96 -4.88 -7.00
C THR A 25 -7.37 -3.71 -7.78
N LEU A 26 -6.06 -3.73 -7.93
CA LEU A 26 -5.32 -2.76 -8.75
C LEU A 26 -4.65 -3.51 -9.89
N VAL A 27 -4.72 -2.94 -11.09
CA VAL A 27 -4.06 -3.45 -12.29
C VAL A 27 -3.04 -2.44 -12.77
N ASP A 28 -1.86 -2.89 -13.13
CA ASP A 28 -0.79 -2.05 -13.64
C ASP A 28 0.05 -2.82 -14.65
N ASP A 29 0.83 -2.09 -15.42
CA ASP A 29 1.79 -2.65 -16.36
C ASP A 29 3.19 -2.58 -15.77
N ILE A 30 3.91 -3.70 -15.84
CA ILE A 30 5.30 -3.76 -15.41
C ILE A 30 6.18 -3.22 -16.54
N THR A 31 6.71 -2.02 -16.35
CA THR A 31 7.52 -1.31 -17.33
C THR A 31 9.00 -1.26 -16.90
N ALA A 32 9.89 -1.01 -17.83
CA ALA A 32 11.33 -1.07 -17.58
C ALA A 32 11.85 0.08 -16.71
N ALA A 33 11.27 1.27 -16.82
CA ALA A 33 11.84 2.46 -16.18
C ALA A 33 11.95 2.38 -14.65
N PRO A 34 10.93 1.94 -13.89
CA PRO A 34 11.08 1.80 -12.45
C PRO A 34 12.16 0.79 -12.05
N LEU A 35 12.29 -0.31 -12.80
CA LEU A 35 13.32 -1.32 -12.53
C LEU A 35 14.72 -0.76 -12.74
N ARG A 36 14.94 -0.01 -13.84
CA ARG A 36 16.21 0.67 -14.08
C ARG A 36 16.53 1.69 -12.97
N GLY A 37 15.54 2.44 -12.52
CA GLY A 37 15.72 3.43 -11.48
C GLY A 37 16.13 2.82 -10.15
N LEU A 38 15.48 1.76 -9.72
CA LEU A 38 15.82 1.10 -8.46
C LEU A 38 17.18 0.39 -8.54
N SER A 39 17.48 -0.25 -9.68
CA SER A 39 18.79 -0.86 -9.92
C SER A 39 19.90 0.17 -9.76
N ALA A 40 19.74 1.34 -10.37
CA ALA A 40 20.67 2.45 -10.24
C ALA A 40 20.79 2.95 -8.80
N THR A 41 19.68 3.09 -8.12
CA THR A 41 19.65 3.55 -6.72
C THR A 41 20.39 2.60 -5.79
N LEU A 42 20.32 1.30 -6.05
CA LEU A 42 21.01 0.27 -5.28
C LEU A 42 22.43 -0.03 -5.77
N ASP A 43 22.92 0.75 -6.72
CA ASP A 43 24.25 0.58 -7.32
C ASP A 43 24.49 -0.83 -7.92
N ARG A 44 23.49 -1.34 -8.63
CA ARG A 44 23.53 -2.65 -9.27
C ARG A 44 23.82 -2.53 -10.76
N GLU A 45 24.46 -3.53 -11.31
CA GLU A 45 24.75 -3.66 -12.74
C GLU A 45 23.82 -4.72 -13.36
N ASP A 46 22.51 -4.50 -13.27
CA ASP A 46 21.55 -5.40 -13.89
C ASP A 46 21.48 -5.17 -15.42
N PRO A 47 21.26 -6.22 -16.22
CA PRO A 47 20.98 -6.03 -17.64
C PRO A 47 19.73 -5.19 -17.87
N PRO A 48 19.63 -4.46 -18.99
CA PRO A 48 18.40 -3.73 -19.30
C PRO A 48 17.17 -4.64 -19.27
N PRO A 49 16.11 -4.28 -18.55
CA PRO A 49 14.90 -5.11 -18.49
C PRO A 49 14.22 -5.17 -19.87
N VAL A 50 13.82 -6.37 -20.25
CA VAL A 50 13.08 -6.64 -21.50
C VAL A 50 11.89 -7.53 -21.17
N ALA A 51 11.01 -7.73 -22.14
CA ALA A 51 9.89 -8.66 -21.96
C ALA A 51 10.39 -10.03 -21.52
N GLY A 52 9.79 -10.61 -20.48
CA GLY A 52 10.22 -11.88 -19.91
C GLY A 52 11.24 -11.77 -18.77
N THR A 53 11.81 -10.59 -18.53
CA THR A 53 12.69 -10.37 -17.38
C THR A 53 11.90 -10.56 -16.08
N ALA A 54 12.39 -11.39 -15.17
CA ALA A 54 11.75 -11.59 -13.87
C ALA A 54 11.93 -10.34 -13.01
N VAL A 55 10.85 -9.92 -12.34
CA VAL A 55 10.89 -8.84 -11.36
C VAL A 55 11.47 -9.41 -10.06
N PRO A 56 12.54 -8.84 -9.50
CA PRO A 56 13.07 -9.31 -8.22
C PRO A 56 12.02 -9.24 -7.11
N PRO A 57 12.08 -10.15 -6.12
CA PRO A 57 11.16 -10.13 -5.00
C PRO A 57 11.10 -8.76 -4.33
N LEU A 58 9.90 -8.28 -4.00
CA LEU A 58 9.57 -6.96 -3.45
C LEU A 58 9.62 -5.81 -4.46
N TRP A 59 10.26 -5.94 -5.60
CA TRP A 59 10.32 -4.85 -6.58
C TRP A 59 8.98 -4.58 -7.25
N HIS A 60 8.01 -5.49 -7.14
CA HIS A 60 6.62 -5.23 -7.57
C HIS A 60 6.01 -4.04 -6.82
N TRP A 61 6.54 -3.65 -5.66
CA TRP A 61 6.10 -2.45 -4.92
C TRP A 61 6.43 -1.14 -5.64
N LEU A 62 7.23 -1.17 -6.68
CA LEU A 62 7.42 -0.02 -7.58
C LEU A 62 6.17 0.26 -8.42
N TYR A 63 5.27 -0.68 -8.49
CA TYR A 63 4.05 -0.67 -9.30
C TYR A 63 2.82 -0.73 -8.39
N PHE A 64 1.64 -0.66 -8.98
CA PHE A 64 0.37 -0.72 -8.25
C PHE A 64 0.25 0.37 -7.18
N LEU A 65 0.85 1.53 -7.45
CA LEU A 65 0.85 2.63 -6.49
C LEU A 65 -0.51 3.31 -6.46
N PRO A 66 -1.04 3.64 -5.26
CA PRO A 66 -2.26 4.43 -5.17
C PRO A 66 -2.01 5.83 -5.73
N GLN A 67 -3.00 6.37 -6.42
CA GLN A 67 -2.93 7.70 -7.02
C GLN A 67 -4.14 8.53 -6.57
N PRO A 68 -4.27 8.83 -5.27
CA PRO A 68 -5.36 9.65 -4.79
C PRO A 68 -5.22 11.09 -5.31
N ARG A 69 -6.35 11.75 -5.54
CA ARG A 69 -6.35 13.18 -5.82
C ARG A 69 -5.84 13.94 -4.60
N ARG A 70 -5.27 15.10 -4.82
CA ARG A 70 -4.80 15.95 -3.72
C ARG A 70 -5.87 16.18 -2.66
N SER A 71 -7.12 16.38 -3.06
CA SER A 71 -8.25 16.58 -2.15
C SER A 71 -8.59 15.34 -1.32
N GLU A 72 -8.12 14.16 -1.73
CA GLU A 72 -8.34 12.88 -1.06
C GLU A 72 -7.21 12.51 -0.10
N ILE A 73 -6.18 13.36 0.00
CA ILE A 73 -5.01 13.14 0.86
C ILE A 73 -5.25 13.82 2.20
N GLY A 74 -5.02 13.08 3.29
CA GLY A 74 -5.12 13.58 4.63
C GLY A 74 -3.88 14.35 5.09
N PRO A 75 -3.91 14.91 6.31
CA PRO A 75 -2.79 15.72 6.83
C PRO A 75 -1.48 14.93 6.99
N ASP A 76 -1.54 13.61 7.08
CA ASP A 76 -0.39 12.72 7.19
C ASP A 76 0.25 12.38 5.83
N GLY A 77 -0.26 12.91 4.73
CA GLY A 77 0.21 12.62 3.37
C GLY A 77 -0.32 11.33 2.77
N HIS A 78 -1.13 10.57 3.49
CA HIS A 78 -1.79 9.37 2.99
C HIS A 78 -3.21 9.67 2.51
N ALA A 79 -3.75 8.79 1.67
CA ALA A 79 -5.17 8.84 1.33
C ALA A 79 -6.02 8.80 2.61
N ARG A 80 -7.10 9.58 2.62
CA ARG A 80 -7.99 9.63 3.79
C ARG A 80 -8.58 8.25 4.06
N ARG A 81 -8.76 7.96 5.33
CA ARG A 81 -9.40 6.72 5.79
C ARG A 81 -10.88 6.71 5.44
N GLY A 82 -11.49 5.53 5.41
CA GLY A 82 -12.89 5.36 5.08
C GLY A 82 -13.15 4.86 3.66
N GLY A 83 -12.08 4.71 2.85
CA GLY A 83 -12.14 4.02 1.56
C GLY A 83 -11.96 2.52 1.72
N PHE A 84 -10.85 1.99 1.24
CA PHE A 84 -10.52 0.57 1.45
C PHE A 84 -10.19 0.27 2.92
N LEU A 85 -9.45 1.16 3.57
CA LEU A 85 -9.16 1.01 4.99
C LEU A 85 -10.26 1.62 5.85
N PRO A 86 -10.55 1.03 7.02
CA PRO A 86 -11.59 1.54 7.91
C PRO A 86 -11.21 2.92 8.48
N PRO A 87 -12.22 3.77 8.77
CA PRO A 87 -11.98 5.10 9.33
C PRO A 87 -11.68 5.05 10.83
N VAL A 88 -10.59 4.37 11.22
CA VAL A 88 -10.19 4.23 12.62
C VAL A 88 -9.86 5.62 13.18
N PRO A 89 -10.52 6.06 14.28
CA PRO A 89 -10.36 7.41 14.81
C PRO A 89 -9.13 7.54 15.70
N LEU A 90 -7.98 7.06 15.23
CA LEU A 90 -6.71 7.15 15.92
C LEU A 90 -5.74 8.02 15.11
N PRO A 91 -4.89 8.83 15.76
CA PRO A 91 -4.09 9.84 15.07
C PRO A 91 -2.93 9.27 14.26
N ARG A 92 -2.49 8.05 14.54
CA ARG A 92 -1.30 7.48 13.91
C ARG A 92 -1.58 6.12 13.29
N ARG A 93 -0.91 5.86 12.17
CA ARG A 93 -0.81 4.54 11.55
C ARG A 93 0.62 4.07 11.61
N MET A 94 0.82 2.81 12.00
CA MET A 94 2.14 2.22 12.04
C MET A 94 2.11 0.81 11.47
N TRP A 95 3.15 0.45 10.74
CA TRP A 95 3.32 -0.90 10.25
C TRP A 95 3.69 -1.80 11.43
N ALA A 96 2.87 -2.81 11.69
CA ALA A 96 3.08 -3.72 12.82
C ALA A 96 3.92 -4.95 12.43
N GLY A 97 3.78 -5.42 11.21
CA GLY A 97 4.52 -6.58 10.72
C GLY A 97 3.92 -7.10 9.42
N GLY A 98 4.63 -8.00 8.77
CA GLY A 98 4.16 -8.62 7.54
C GLY A 98 4.96 -9.87 7.21
N ARG A 99 4.36 -10.70 6.36
CA ARG A 99 4.98 -11.86 5.75
C ARG A 99 4.66 -11.86 4.27
N LEU A 100 5.66 -12.23 3.44
CA LEU A 100 5.51 -12.28 2.00
C LEU A 100 5.91 -13.68 1.51
N HIS A 101 5.10 -14.23 0.62
CA HIS A 101 5.31 -15.54 0.03
C HIS A 101 5.27 -15.40 -1.48
N TRP A 102 6.32 -15.88 -2.16
CA TRP A 102 6.36 -15.94 -3.61
C TRP A 102 6.04 -17.35 -4.08
N HIS A 103 4.93 -17.49 -4.77
CA HIS A 103 4.52 -18.77 -5.34
C HIS A 103 5.11 -18.99 -6.71
N GLN A 104 5.43 -17.90 -7.43
CA GLN A 104 6.06 -17.91 -8.75
C GLN A 104 6.69 -16.55 -9.03
N GLN A 105 7.53 -16.48 -10.05
CA GLN A 105 8.13 -15.22 -10.50
C GLN A 105 7.08 -14.33 -11.17
N VAL A 106 7.28 -13.06 -11.03
CA VAL A 106 6.44 -12.02 -11.64
C VAL A 106 7.08 -11.53 -12.94
#